data_a088e4df3de608910d24bff42093bbde
#
_entry.id   a088e4df3de608910d24bff42093bbde
#
_cell.length_a   1.000
_cell.length_b   1.000
_cell.length_c   1.000
_cell.angle_alpha   90.00
_cell.angle_beta   90.00
_cell.angle_gamma   90.00
#
_symmetry.space_group_name_H-M   'P 1'
#
loop_
_entity.id
_entity.type
_entity.pdbx_description
1 polymer ?
#
loop_
_entity_poly.entity_id
_entity_poly.type
_entity_poly.pdbx_seq_one_letter_code
_entity_poly.pdbx_strand_id
1 'polypeptide(L)'
;HLCDYSASGGYISEYPNDFLDSSMENVRTMWRQHDPEANWNELQNFCGERQDENVIVVAQTGMGKTEAGFRWIGNHKGYFILPLRTAINAMYDRVKETILLNKDIDTRLAVLHSESLEYYSKQSEGNIDLLEYESRGKHLSIPLSISTLDQLFDFVFKYQTYELKLTTLSFSKIVIDEIQMYDPELLRYLITGLKQIVSMGGRVAVMTATLPPFIKDLLMGNIPFKKENIATFVNDSIRHHLEIRDRKINAEEIEGFYRRNCGSGEAGKILVVCNTIRKAQALYEELKENLGDQDVHILHSRFIRRERAVLEKEILDFGKTFDENRKVDRRSGIWISTSLVEASLDID
;
A
#
# COMPACT_ATOMS: atom_id res chain seq x y z
N HIS A 1 4.72 -17.31 28.43
CA HIS A 1 3.72 -16.24 28.63
C HIS A 1 2.65 -16.24 27.51
N LEU A 2 3.03 -16.20 26.19
CA LEU A 2 2.04 -16.15 25.10
C LEU A 2 1.11 -17.38 25.15
N CYS A 3 1.68 -18.58 25.25
CA CYS A 3 0.90 -19.83 25.35
C CYS A 3 0.05 -19.91 26.63
N ASP A 4 0.54 -19.38 27.73
CA ASP A 4 -0.16 -19.35 29.02
C ASP A 4 -1.36 -18.39 28.98
N TYR A 5 -1.17 -17.20 28.39
CA TYR A 5 -2.26 -16.25 28.16
C TYR A 5 -3.33 -16.78 27.20
N SER A 6 -2.93 -17.42 26.10
CA SER A 6 -3.87 -17.99 25.15
C SER A 6 -4.62 -19.18 25.73
N ALA A 7 -3.95 -20.04 26.51
CA ALA A 7 -4.59 -21.13 27.22
C ALA A 7 -5.61 -20.62 28.25
N SER A 8 -5.26 -19.59 29.01
CA SER A 8 -6.15 -18.96 29.99
C SER A 8 -7.31 -18.20 29.32
N GLY A 9 -7.08 -17.61 28.17
CA GLY A 9 -8.07 -16.86 27.38
C GLY A 9 -8.92 -17.70 26.46
N GLY A 10 -8.60 -19.01 26.31
CA GLY A 10 -9.34 -19.93 25.44
C GLY A 10 -9.24 -19.65 23.94
N TYR A 11 -8.15 -18.99 23.47
CA TYR A 11 -7.95 -18.68 22.05
C TYR A 11 -6.68 -19.33 21.48
N ILE A 12 -6.64 -19.49 20.16
CA ILE A 12 -5.47 -20.04 19.45
C ILE A 12 -4.38 -18.95 19.42
N SER A 13 -3.20 -19.26 19.97
CA SER A 13 -2.08 -18.33 20.02
C SER A 13 -1.45 -18.05 18.65
N GLU A 14 -1.47 -19.04 17.75
CA GLU A 14 -0.77 -18.99 16.47
C GLU A 14 -1.43 -19.91 15.45
N TYR A 15 -1.76 -19.40 14.28
CA TYR A 15 -2.11 -20.19 13.10
C TYR A 15 -0.87 -20.36 12.22
N PRO A 16 -0.65 -21.53 11.59
CA PRO A 16 0.53 -21.78 10.77
C PRO A 16 0.47 -20.98 9.45
N ASN A 17 1.64 -20.52 8.98
CA ASN A 17 1.82 -20.09 7.60
C ASN A 17 2.55 -21.19 6.81
N ASP A 18 1.81 -22.15 6.32
CA ASP A 18 2.28 -23.27 5.47
C ASP A 18 1.81 -23.12 4.00
N PHE A 19 1.23 -21.98 3.67
CA PHE A 19 0.50 -21.77 2.42
C PHE A 19 1.09 -20.70 1.50
N LEU A 20 1.84 -19.72 2.02
CA LEU A 20 2.16 -18.50 1.24
C LEU A 20 3.09 -18.81 0.07
N ASP A 21 4.13 -19.63 0.26
CA ASP A 21 5.04 -20.00 -0.82
C ASP A 21 4.29 -20.73 -1.96
N SER A 22 3.42 -21.69 -1.61
CA SER A 22 2.60 -22.41 -2.59
C SER A 22 1.59 -21.50 -3.27
N SER A 23 0.99 -20.55 -2.54
CA SER A 23 0.07 -19.56 -3.10
C SER A 23 0.80 -18.63 -4.09
N MET A 24 2.01 -18.20 -3.80
CA MET A 24 2.80 -17.38 -4.73
C MET A 24 3.18 -18.17 -5.98
N GLU A 25 3.51 -19.46 -5.89
CA GLU A 25 3.73 -20.31 -7.06
C GLU A 25 2.46 -20.47 -7.92
N ASN A 26 1.28 -20.54 -7.30
CA ASN A 26 0.01 -20.53 -8.02
C ASN A 26 -0.20 -19.21 -8.78
N VAL A 27 0.13 -18.06 -8.18
CA VAL A 27 0.07 -16.75 -8.85
C VAL A 27 0.95 -16.77 -10.11
N ARG A 28 2.20 -17.26 -10.02
CA ARG A 28 3.10 -17.40 -11.18
C ARG A 28 2.52 -18.31 -12.25
N THR A 29 1.90 -19.41 -11.84
CA THR A 29 1.25 -20.36 -12.75
C THR A 29 0.07 -19.72 -13.49
N MET A 30 -0.72 -18.89 -12.80
CA MET A 30 -1.82 -18.12 -13.41
C MET A 30 -1.29 -17.10 -14.43
N TRP A 31 -0.18 -16.42 -14.15
CA TRP A 31 0.43 -15.53 -15.13
C TRP A 31 0.84 -16.26 -16.40
N ARG A 32 1.42 -17.46 -16.27
CA ARG A 32 1.83 -18.31 -17.40
C ARG A 32 0.68 -18.81 -18.28
N GLN A 33 -0.53 -18.84 -17.76
CA GLN A 33 -1.71 -19.14 -18.59
C GLN A 33 -2.01 -18.04 -19.62
N HIS A 34 -1.61 -16.79 -19.32
CA HIS A 34 -1.81 -15.63 -20.20
C HIS A 34 -0.54 -15.29 -21.01
N ASP A 35 0.62 -15.47 -20.39
CA ASP A 35 1.94 -15.27 -20.98
C ASP A 35 2.85 -16.43 -20.57
N PRO A 36 3.13 -17.40 -21.48
CA PRO A 36 3.95 -18.57 -21.17
C PRO A 36 5.37 -18.25 -20.66
N GLU A 37 5.91 -17.08 -21.03
CA GLU A 37 7.24 -16.61 -20.60
C GLU A 37 7.21 -15.89 -19.25
N ALA A 38 6.01 -15.66 -18.66
CA ALA A 38 5.87 -14.98 -17.38
C ALA A 38 6.62 -15.70 -16.27
N ASN A 39 7.44 -14.96 -15.55
CA ASN A 39 8.25 -15.47 -14.46
C ASN A 39 8.48 -14.37 -13.41
N TRP A 40 9.04 -14.74 -12.28
CA TRP A 40 9.52 -13.77 -11.31
C TRP A 40 10.60 -12.88 -11.92
N ASN A 41 10.45 -11.57 -11.78
CA ASN A 41 11.45 -10.62 -12.20
C ASN A 41 12.64 -10.54 -11.21
N GLU A 42 13.65 -9.75 -11.54
CA GLU A 42 14.86 -9.60 -10.71
C GLU A 42 14.55 -9.16 -9.26
N LEU A 43 13.63 -8.20 -9.08
CA LEU A 43 13.18 -7.74 -7.77
C LEU A 43 12.56 -8.86 -6.94
N GLN A 44 11.65 -9.62 -7.54
CA GLN A 44 10.93 -10.70 -6.88
C GLN A 44 11.85 -11.88 -6.55
N ASN A 45 12.83 -12.17 -7.41
CA ASN A 45 13.86 -13.16 -7.15
C ASN A 45 14.81 -12.70 -6.04
N PHE A 46 15.30 -11.47 -6.08
CA PHE A 46 16.12 -10.88 -5.03
C PHE A 46 15.48 -11.05 -3.64
N CYS A 47 14.19 -10.74 -3.52
CA CYS A 47 13.45 -10.85 -2.28
C CYS A 47 13.26 -12.31 -1.84
N GLY A 48 12.89 -13.21 -2.77
CA GLY A 48 12.69 -14.63 -2.48
C GLY A 48 13.98 -15.36 -2.04
N GLU A 49 15.14 -14.94 -2.53
CA GLU A 49 16.46 -15.50 -2.15
C GLU A 49 16.97 -14.97 -0.79
N ARG A 50 16.39 -13.90 -0.25
CA ARG A 50 16.83 -13.22 0.97
C ARG A 50 15.81 -13.24 2.09
N GLN A 51 15.04 -14.32 2.17
CA GLN A 51 13.99 -14.45 3.18
C GLN A 51 14.49 -14.33 4.62
N ASP A 52 15.72 -14.74 4.91
CA ASP A 52 16.33 -14.70 6.25
C ASP A 52 17.14 -13.45 6.54
N GLU A 53 17.10 -12.46 5.65
CA GLU A 53 17.89 -11.24 5.76
C GLU A 53 17.02 -9.99 5.85
N ASN A 54 17.53 -8.94 6.51
CA ASN A 54 16.93 -7.62 6.41
C ASN A 54 17.25 -7.02 5.04
N VAL A 55 16.26 -6.46 4.34
CA VAL A 55 16.43 -5.94 2.99
C VAL A 55 15.88 -4.51 2.85
N ILE A 56 16.54 -3.71 2.00
CA ILE A 56 16.02 -2.43 1.52
C ILE A 56 15.92 -2.52 0.00
N VAL A 57 14.72 -2.29 -0.51
CA VAL A 57 14.41 -2.35 -1.93
C VAL A 57 13.84 -1.02 -2.39
N VAL A 58 14.54 -0.39 -3.33
CA VAL A 58 14.01 0.75 -4.06
C VAL A 58 13.61 0.28 -5.46
N ALA A 59 12.32 0.31 -5.78
CA ALA A 59 11.83 -0.18 -7.06
C ALA A 59 10.70 0.70 -7.58
N GLN A 60 10.73 1.00 -8.88
CA GLN A 60 9.69 1.82 -9.53
C GLN A 60 8.29 1.23 -9.31
N THR A 61 7.29 2.11 -9.38
CA THR A 61 5.88 1.71 -9.34
C THR A 61 5.58 0.73 -10.50
N GLY A 62 4.77 -0.28 -10.22
CA GLY A 62 4.41 -1.30 -11.21
C GLY A 62 5.43 -2.43 -11.41
N MET A 63 6.54 -2.46 -10.65
CA MET A 63 7.53 -3.56 -10.71
C MET A 63 7.16 -4.79 -9.86
N GLY A 64 6.00 -4.81 -9.21
CA GLY A 64 5.57 -5.95 -8.39
C GLY A 64 6.21 -5.99 -7.00
N LYS A 65 6.38 -4.83 -6.33
CA LYS A 65 6.86 -4.73 -4.94
C LYS A 65 6.03 -5.58 -3.98
N THR A 66 4.73 -5.62 -4.18
CA THR A 66 3.80 -6.39 -3.33
C THR A 66 4.11 -7.88 -3.39
N GLU A 67 4.23 -8.45 -4.59
CA GLU A 67 4.62 -9.85 -4.78
C GLU A 67 6.01 -10.14 -4.25
N ALA A 68 6.94 -9.20 -4.42
CA ALA A 68 8.28 -9.30 -3.85
C ALA A 68 8.25 -9.38 -2.31
N GLY A 69 7.39 -8.57 -1.68
CA GLY A 69 7.16 -8.58 -0.24
C GLY A 69 6.61 -9.91 0.26
N PHE A 70 5.62 -10.48 -0.41
CA PHE A 70 5.07 -11.78 -0.05
C PHE A 70 6.08 -12.92 -0.28
N ARG A 71 6.87 -12.86 -1.36
CA ARG A 71 7.96 -13.83 -1.57
C ARG A 71 9.07 -13.72 -0.53
N TRP A 72 9.35 -12.50 -0.03
CA TRP A 72 10.29 -12.32 1.07
C TRP A 72 9.73 -12.85 2.40
N ILE A 73 8.45 -12.67 2.67
CA ILE A 73 7.79 -13.24 3.85
C ILE A 73 7.88 -14.77 3.79
N GLY A 74 7.54 -15.39 2.65
CA GLY A 74 7.49 -16.85 2.52
C GLY A 74 6.60 -17.50 3.57
N ASN A 75 6.87 -18.75 3.93
CA ASN A 75 6.11 -19.48 4.95
C ASN A 75 6.49 -19.07 6.38
N HIS A 76 6.59 -17.75 6.63
CA HIS A 76 6.81 -17.19 7.96
C HIS A 76 5.63 -16.29 8.35
N LYS A 77 5.49 -16.04 9.64
CA LYS A 77 4.56 -15.02 10.11
C LYS A 77 4.94 -13.65 9.55
N GLY A 78 4.01 -12.98 8.89
CA GLY A 78 4.29 -11.78 8.13
C GLY A 78 3.31 -10.65 8.38
N TYR A 79 3.85 -9.44 8.44
CA TYR A 79 3.08 -8.20 8.55
C TYR A 79 3.45 -7.25 7.43
N PHE A 80 2.45 -6.77 6.71
CA PHE A 80 2.61 -5.77 5.66
C PHE A 80 2.08 -4.43 6.19
N ILE A 81 2.97 -3.45 6.35
CA ILE A 81 2.65 -2.14 6.93
C ILE A 81 2.52 -1.12 5.81
N LEU A 82 1.36 -0.48 5.74
CA LEU A 82 1.03 0.54 4.76
C LEU A 82 0.65 1.85 5.47
N PRO A 83 0.96 3.01 4.88
CA PRO A 83 0.67 4.30 5.50
C PRO A 83 -0.82 4.67 5.48
N LEU A 84 -1.62 4.05 4.60
CA LEU A 84 -2.99 4.44 4.34
C LEU A 84 -3.98 3.28 4.45
N ARG A 85 -5.13 3.53 5.07
CA ARG A 85 -6.21 2.54 5.22
C ARG A 85 -6.80 2.09 3.89
N THR A 86 -6.94 2.99 2.93
CA THR A 86 -7.45 2.66 1.58
C THR A 86 -6.54 1.67 0.87
N ALA A 87 -5.22 1.87 0.96
CA ALA A 87 -4.24 0.94 0.43
C ALA A 87 -4.25 -0.42 1.15
N ILE A 88 -4.47 -0.42 2.48
CA ILE A 88 -4.62 -1.64 3.28
C ILE A 88 -5.81 -2.46 2.81
N ASN A 89 -6.97 -1.82 2.64
CA ASN A 89 -8.19 -2.50 2.19
C ASN A 89 -8.01 -3.07 0.77
N ALA A 90 -7.47 -2.28 -0.16
CA ALA A 90 -7.18 -2.73 -1.52
C ALA A 90 -6.18 -3.90 -1.56
N MET A 91 -5.13 -3.85 -0.73
CA MET A 91 -4.18 -4.95 -0.62
C MET A 91 -4.82 -6.21 -0.01
N TYR A 92 -5.66 -6.06 1.02
CA TYR A 92 -6.38 -7.19 1.61
C TYR A 92 -7.27 -7.87 0.58
N ASP A 93 -8.08 -7.10 -0.17
CA ASP A 93 -8.95 -7.65 -1.21
C ASP A 93 -8.15 -8.38 -2.29
N ARG A 94 -7.05 -7.77 -2.74
CA ARG A 94 -6.14 -8.40 -3.70
C ARG A 94 -5.54 -9.70 -3.17
N VAL A 95 -5.02 -9.73 -1.94
CA VAL A 95 -4.46 -10.96 -1.34
C VAL A 95 -5.53 -12.03 -1.21
N LYS A 96 -6.70 -11.67 -0.69
CA LYS A 96 -7.85 -12.56 -0.54
C LYS A 96 -8.24 -13.21 -1.87
N GLU A 97 -8.38 -12.41 -2.92
CA GLU A 97 -8.90 -12.87 -4.21
C GLU A 97 -7.84 -13.56 -5.07
N THR A 98 -6.63 -12.98 -5.17
CA THR A 98 -5.62 -13.43 -6.15
C THR A 98 -4.58 -14.37 -5.57
N ILE A 99 -4.21 -14.24 -4.29
CA ILE A 99 -3.19 -15.08 -3.66
C ILE A 99 -3.84 -16.25 -2.93
N LEU A 100 -4.86 -15.99 -2.12
CA LEU A 100 -5.53 -17.01 -1.31
C LEU A 100 -6.73 -17.65 -2.01
N LEU A 101 -7.20 -17.08 -3.12
CA LEU A 101 -8.35 -17.58 -3.90
C LEU A 101 -9.59 -17.80 -3.03
N ASN A 102 -9.83 -16.90 -2.08
CA ASN A 102 -10.91 -16.93 -1.10
C ASN A 102 -10.94 -18.18 -0.18
N LYS A 103 -9.78 -18.83 0.05
CA LYS A 103 -9.68 -20.02 0.89
C LYS A 103 -9.15 -19.70 2.29
N ASP A 104 -9.86 -20.14 3.31
CA ASP A 104 -9.45 -20.11 4.73
C ASP A 104 -9.02 -18.70 5.20
N ILE A 105 -9.72 -17.67 4.73
CA ILE A 105 -9.35 -16.25 4.96
C ILE A 105 -9.30 -15.95 6.46
N ASP A 106 -10.24 -16.43 7.24
CA ASP A 106 -10.39 -16.20 8.68
C ASP A 106 -9.25 -16.77 9.54
N THR A 107 -8.43 -17.66 8.97
CA THR A 107 -7.27 -18.27 9.63
C THR A 107 -5.94 -17.87 8.97
N ARG A 108 -5.95 -17.25 7.80
CA ARG A 108 -4.75 -16.96 6.99
C ARG A 108 -4.42 -15.49 6.87
N LEU A 109 -5.43 -14.61 6.82
CA LEU A 109 -5.24 -13.20 6.50
C LEU A 109 -6.04 -12.31 7.45
N ALA A 110 -5.43 -11.26 7.99
CA ALA A 110 -6.10 -10.25 8.80
C ALA A 110 -5.84 -8.83 8.30
N VAL A 111 -6.78 -7.94 8.61
CA VAL A 111 -6.63 -6.49 8.50
C VAL A 111 -6.56 -5.89 9.90
N LEU A 112 -5.60 -5.01 10.13
CA LEU A 112 -5.42 -4.32 11.40
C LEU A 112 -5.40 -2.80 11.18
N HIS A 113 -6.56 -2.17 11.35
CA HIS A 113 -6.71 -0.72 11.44
C HIS A 113 -7.93 -0.37 12.30
N SER A 114 -8.10 0.90 12.66
CA SER A 114 -9.15 1.34 13.60
C SER A 114 -10.60 1.06 13.15
N GLU A 115 -10.83 0.67 11.89
CA GLU A 115 -12.14 0.40 11.30
C GLU A 115 -12.24 -1.02 10.73
N SER A 116 -11.38 -1.94 11.18
CA SER A 116 -11.33 -3.33 10.66
C SER A 116 -12.66 -4.06 10.82
N LEU A 117 -13.34 -3.89 11.95
CA LEU A 117 -14.64 -4.53 12.19
C LEU A 117 -15.71 -4.04 11.19
N GLU A 118 -15.76 -2.73 10.93
CA GLU A 118 -16.69 -2.16 9.93
C GLU A 118 -16.36 -2.67 8.52
N TYR A 119 -15.07 -2.82 8.22
CA TYR A 119 -14.62 -3.35 6.94
C TYR A 119 -15.04 -4.83 6.76
N TYR A 120 -14.81 -5.66 7.76
CA TYR A 120 -15.24 -7.06 7.73
C TYR A 120 -16.76 -7.21 7.62
N SER A 121 -17.54 -6.36 8.33
CA SER A 121 -19.00 -6.43 8.31
C SER A 121 -19.59 -6.13 6.93
N LYS A 122 -18.90 -5.35 6.10
CA LYS A 122 -19.33 -5.06 4.72
C LYS A 122 -19.02 -6.19 3.73
N GLN A 123 -18.08 -7.06 4.08
CA GLN A 123 -17.60 -8.12 3.18
C GLN A 123 -18.13 -9.51 3.51
N SER A 124 -18.66 -9.72 4.71
CA SER A 124 -19.11 -11.04 5.14
C SER A 124 -20.51 -11.36 4.59
N GLU A 125 -20.56 -12.29 3.67
CA GLU A 125 -21.78 -13.02 3.30
C GLU A 125 -21.94 -14.25 4.22
N GLY A 126 -22.24 -14.03 5.50
CA GLY A 126 -22.73 -15.02 6.46
C GLY A 126 -21.74 -16.13 6.91
N ASN A 127 -21.78 -16.50 8.19
CA ASN A 127 -21.14 -17.62 8.90
C ASN A 127 -19.76 -17.40 9.56
N ILE A 128 -19.07 -16.28 9.41
CA ILE A 128 -17.87 -15.99 10.21
C ILE A 128 -18.31 -15.16 11.42
N ASP A 129 -17.91 -15.59 12.63
CA ASP A 129 -18.01 -14.73 13.81
C ASP A 129 -16.99 -13.59 13.66
N LEU A 130 -17.48 -12.43 13.23
CA LEU A 130 -16.66 -11.24 12.95
C LEU A 130 -15.91 -10.75 14.18
N LEU A 131 -16.49 -10.89 15.36
CA LEU A 131 -15.86 -10.47 16.61
C LEU A 131 -14.70 -11.40 16.96
N GLU A 132 -14.88 -12.71 16.76
CA GLU A 132 -13.81 -13.67 16.94
C GLU A 132 -12.70 -13.46 15.91
N TYR A 133 -13.03 -13.21 14.64
CA TYR A 133 -12.04 -12.95 13.59
C TYR A 133 -11.24 -11.68 13.87
N GLU A 134 -11.89 -10.58 14.23
CA GLU A 134 -11.21 -9.35 14.64
C GLU A 134 -10.31 -9.58 15.86
N SER A 135 -10.80 -10.33 16.84
CA SER A 135 -10.05 -10.69 18.04
C SER A 135 -8.77 -11.48 17.71
N ARG A 136 -8.84 -12.46 16.81
CA ARG A 136 -7.69 -13.23 16.31
C ARG A 136 -6.65 -12.31 15.66
N GLY A 137 -7.09 -11.33 14.87
CA GLY A 137 -6.23 -10.30 14.28
C GLY A 137 -5.52 -9.45 15.36
N LYS A 138 -6.27 -8.92 16.32
CA LYS A 138 -5.75 -8.10 17.42
C LYS A 138 -4.77 -8.84 18.33
N HIS A 139 -4.97 -10.14 18.55
CA HIS A 139 -4.03 -11.01 19.27
C HIS A 139 -2.82 -11.42 18.42
N LEU A 140 -2.74 -10.98 17.17
CA LEU A 140 -1.72 -11.36 16.22
C LEU A 140 -1.61 -12.89 16.00
N SER A 141 -2.70 -13.62 16.16
CA SER A 141 -2.73 -15.08 15.98
C SER A 141 -2.66 -15.48 14.50
N ILE A 142 -3.20 -14.64 13.61
CA ILE A 142 -3.26 -14.88 12.17
C ILE A 142 -1.87 -14.68 11.53
N PRO A 143 -1.42 -15.61 10.67
CA PRO A 143 -0.04 -15.62 10.17
C PRO A 143 0.29 -14.49 9.19
N LEU A 144 -0.68 -13.98 8.43
CA LEU A 144 -0.48 -12.87 7.51
C LEU A 144 -1.42 -11.72 7.87
N SER A 145 -0.87 -10.54 8.12
CA SER A 145 -1.67 -9.35 8.45
C SER A 145 -1.24 -8.13 7.66
N ILE A 146 -2.22 -7.34 7.21
CA ILE A 146 -2.02 -6.05 6.57
C ILE A 146 -2.46 -4.97 7.56
N SER A 147 -1.58 -4.04 7.90
CA SER A 147 -1.76 -3.18 9.07
C SER A 147 -1.33 -1.75 8.83
N THR A 148 -1.90 -0.83 9.61
CA THR A 148 -1.30 0.48 9.83
C THR A 148 -0.17 0.38 10.85
N LEU A 149 0.72 1.37 10.86
CA LEU A 149 1.84 1.44 11.78
C LEU A 149 1.38 1.46 13.26
N ASP A 150 0.39 2.30 13.56
CA ASP A 150 -0.12 2.51 14.92
C ASP A 150 -0.70 1.25 15.55
N GLN A 151 -1.33 0.38 14.77
CA GLN A 151 -1.93 -0.85 15.29
C GLN A 151 -0.89 -1.91 15.66
N LEU A 152 0.23 -1.94 14.95
CA LEU A 152 1.27 -2.95 15.18
C LEU A 152 2.36 -2.47 16.14
N PHE A 153 2.71 -1.19 16.13
CA PHE A 153 3.87 -0.64 16.83
C PHE A 153 3.56 0.03 18.19
N ASP A 154 2.31 -0.03 18.67
CA ASP A 154 1.91 0.52 19.97
C ASP A 154 2.73 -0.03 21.16
N PHE A 155 3.37 -1.19 21.02
CA PHE A 155 4.29 -1.77 22.01
C PHE A 155 5.48 -0.85 22.34
N VAL A 156 5.86 0.07 21.45
CA VAL A 156 6.93 1.06 21.69
C VAL A 156 6.62 1.95 22.89
N PHE A 157 5.34 2.21 23.13
CA PHE A 157 4.89 2.99 24.30
C PHE A 157 4.79 2.18 25.59
N LYS A 158 5.07 0.87 25.55
CA LYS A 158 5.05 -0.05 26.70
C LYS A 158 3.74 -0.02 27.48
N TYR A 159 2.60 0.06 26.79
CA TYR A 159 1.30 -0.15 27.40
C TYR A 159 1.17 -1.57 27.95
N GLN A 160 0.21 -1.79 28.83
CA GLN A 160 -0.04 -3.11 29.42
C GLN A 160 -0.15 -4.19 28.32
N THR A 161 0.52 -5.32 28.50
CA THR A 161 0.59 -6.46 27.58
C THR A 161 1.44 -6.26 26.30
N TYR A 162 2.24 -5.18 26.23
CA TYR A 162 3.13 -4.92 25.09
C TYR A 162 4.12 -6.07 24.82
N GLU A 163 4.51 -6.79 25.88
CA GLU A 163 5.45 -7.92 25.79
C GLU A 163 4.90 -9.06 24.93
N LEU A 164 3.58 -9.30 24.94
CA LEU A 164 2.95 -10.33 24.11
C LEU A 164 3.09 -10.00 22.64
N LYS A 165 2.80 -8.76 22.28
CA LYS A 165 2.94 -8.26 20.92
C LYS A 165 4.41 -8.30 20.47
N LEU A 166 5.32 -7.79 21.27
CA LEU A 166 6.75 -7.79 20.97
C LEU A 166 7.31 -9.21 20.86
N THR A 167 6.84 -10.16 21.68
CA THR A 167 7.21 -11.56 21.56
C THR A 167 6.79 -12.13 20.20
N THR A 168 5.57 -11.88 19.75
CA THR A 168 5.10 -12.32 18.42
C THR A 168 5.95 -11.69 17.30
N LEU A 169 6.25 -10.39 17.40
CA LEU A 169 7.03 -9.68 16.39
C LEU A 169 8.50 -10.12 16.34
N SER A 170 9.04 -10.68 17.44
CA SER A 170 10.44 -11.15 17.52
C SER A 170 10.75 -12.35 16.63
N PHE A 171 9.75 -13.11 16.20
CA PHE A 171 9.90 -14.22 15.24
C PHE A 171 9.16 -13.96 13.91
N SER A 172 8.73 -12.73 13.68
CA SER A 172 7.95 -12.32 12.52
C SER A 172 8.79 -11.57 11.50
N LYS A 173 8.26 -11.46 10.29
CA LYS A 173 8.79 -10.66 9.19
C LYS A 173 7.91 -9.45 8.94
N ILE A 174 8.50 -8.27 8.91
CA ILE A 174 7.79 -6.99 8.77
C ILE A 174 8.17 -6.36 7.43
N VAL A 175 7.22 -6.18 6.55
CA VAL A 175 7.38 -5.40 5.32
C VAL A 175 6.84 -4.00 5.57
N ILE A 176 7.69 -2.99 5.38
CA ILE A 176 7.30 -1.57 5.41
C ILE A 176 7.23 -1.06 3.98
N ASP A 177 6.05 -0.71 3.54
CA ASP A 177 5.85 -0.12 2.22
C ASP A 177 5.75 1.40 2.31
N GLU A 178 6.29 2.09 1.31
CA GLU A 178 6.28 3.55 1.15
C GLU A 178 6.70 4.31 2.42
N ILE A 179 7.85 3.94 3.00
CA ILE A 179 8.37 4.50 4.26
C ILE A 179 8.50 6.02 4.26
N GLN A 180 8.71 6.65 3.10
CA GLN A 180 8.81 8.11 2.94
C GLN A 180 7.49 8.85 3.19
N MET A 181 6.38 8.14 3.24
CA MET A 181 5.06 8.72 3.53
C MET A 181 4.86 9.07 5.01
N TYR A 182 5.69 8.53 5.90
CA TYR A 182 5.61 8.82 7.33
C TYR A 182 6.29 10.16 7.64
N ASP A 183 5.61 10.99 8.45
CA ASP A 183 6.21 12.20 8.96
C ASP A 183 7.42 11.91 9.88
N PRO A 184 8.26 12.90 10.19
CA PRO A 184 9.48 12.68 10.98
C PRO A 184 9.24 12.10 12.38
N GLU A 185 8.09 12.37 12.99
CA GLU A 185 7.73 11.88 14.31
C GLU A 185 7.34 10.40 14.26
N LEU A 186 6.46 10.04 13.34
CA LEU A 186 6.09 8.64 13.08
C LEU A 186 7.29 7.81 12.58
N LEU A 187 8.18 8.42 11.79
CA LEU A 187 9.39 7.74 11.33
C LEU A 187 10.32 7.37 12.49
N ARG A 188 10.52 8.27 13.47
CA ARG A 188 11.29 7.98 14.70
C ARG A 188 10.68 6.83 15.49
N TYR A 189 9.37 6.84 15.61
CA TYR A 189 8.59 5.81 16.28
C TYR A 189 8.77 4.46 15.58
N LEU A 190 8.61 4.42 14.25
CA LEU A 190 8.82 3.24 13.42
C LEU A 190 10.24 2.68 13.61
N ILE A 191 11.27 3.49 13.45
CA ILE A 191 12.68 3.05 13.59
C ILE A 191 12.96 2.48 14.97
N THR A 192 12.43 3.10 16.03
CA THR A 192 12.58 2.59 17.40
C THR A 192 11.97 1.21 17.56
N GLY A 193 10.78 0.99 17.03
CA GLY A 193 10.11 -0.30 17.06
C GLY A 193 10.84 -1.36 16.23
N LEU A 194 11.25 -1.02 15.01
CA LEU A 194 12.02 -1.94 14.14
C LEU A 194 13.34 -2.36 14.79
N LYS A 195 14.05 -1.44 15.43
CA LYS A 195 15.27 -1.76 16.17
C LYS A 195 15.02 -2.78 17.27
N GLN A 196 13.93 -2.65 18.03
CA GLN A 196 13.55 -3.60 19.07
C GLN A 196 13.21 -4.97 18.45
N ILE A 197 12.36 -5.00 17.44
CA ILE A 197 11.97 -6.25 16.75
C ILE A 197 13.20 -7.00 16.23
N VAL A 198 14.07 -6.31 15.49
CA VAL A 198 15.26 -6.93 14.90
C VAL A 198 16.26 -7.40 15.96
N SER A 199 16.43 -6.64 17.05
CA SER A 199 17.31 -7.06 18.16
C SER A 199 16.84 -8.34 18.86
N MET A 200 15.55 -8.66 18.77
CA MET A 200 14.94 -9.87 19.32
C MET A 200 14.82 -11.03 18.33
N GLY A 201 15.23 -10.85 17.09
CA GLY A 201 15.25 -11.92 16.07
C GLY A 201 14.31 -11.72 14.88
N GLY A 202 13.37 -10.77 14.96
CA GLY A 202 12.50 -10.43 13.82
C GLY A 202 13.27 -9.88 12.63
N ARG A 203 12.64 -9.86 11.47
CA ARG A 203 13.25 -9.38 10.21
C ARG A 203 12.43 -8.25 9.61
N VAL A 204 13.11 -7.39 8.86
CA VAL A 204 12.47 -6.25 8.20
C VAL A 204 12.84 -6.16 6.72
N ALA A 205 11.85 -5.91 5.87
CA ALA A 205 12.01 -5.48 4.50
C ALA A 205 11.42 -4.08 4.34
N VAL A 206 12.22 -3.13 3.84
CA VAL A 206 11.72 -1.81 3.47
C VAL A 206 11.59 -1.78 1.95
N MET A 207 10.39 -1.51 1.46
CA MET A 207 10.08 -1.45 0.03
C MET A 207 9.50 -0.08 -0.32
N THR A 208 10.05 0.58 -1.31
CA THR A 208 9.58 1.92 -1.69
C THR A 208 9.95 2.25 -3.14
N ALA A 209 9.19 3.15 -3.75
CA ALA A 209 9.57 3.71 -5.04
C ALA A 209 10.66 4.78 -4.90
N THR A 210 10.69 5.48 -3.77
CA THR A 210 11.65 6.56 -3.50
C THR A 210 12.20 6.45 -2.08
N LEU A 211 13.52 6.49 -1.93
CA LEU A 211 14.18 6.44 -0.63
C LEU A 211 15.03 7.70 -0.43
N PRO A 212 14.54 8.72 0.28
CA PRO A 212 15.33 9.90 0.62
C PRO A 212 16.62 9.52 1.37
N PRO A 213 17.77 10.17 1.08
CA PRO A 213 19.05 9.85 1.71
C PRO A 213 18.98 9.85 3.23
N PHE A 214 18.30 10.82 3.85
CA PHE A 214 18.20 10.90 5.31
C PHE A 214 17.43 9.70 5.92
N ILE A 215 16.42 9.15 5.23
CA ILE A 215 15.71 7.94 5.68
C ILE A 215 16.62 6.73 5.56
N LYS A 216 17.38 6.63 4.46
CA LYS A 216 18.36 5.56 4.27
C LYS A 216 19.42 5.59 5.38
N ASP A 217 19.97 6.76 5.70
CA ASP A 217 20.97 6.92 6.75
C ASP A 217 20.39 6.57 8.13
N LEU A 218 19.16 6.96 8.39
CA LEU A 218 18.45 6.62 9.62
C LEU A 218 18.23 5.10 9.76
N LEU A 219 17.82 4.41 8.70
CA LEU A 219 17.67 2.96 8.67
C LEU A 219 19.01 2.26 8.91
N MET A 220 20.05 2.63 8.14
CA MET A 220 21.37 2.04 8.23
C MET A 220 22.07 2.26 9.58
N GLY A 221 21.80 3.39 10.24
CA GLY A 221 22.34 3.70 11.56
C GLY A 221 21.68 2.95 12.71
N ASN A 222 20.51 2.35 12.51
CA ASN A 222 19.74 1.72 13.59
C ASN A 222 19.45 0.22 13.39
N ILE A 223 19.47 -0.27 12.16
CA ILE A 223 19.12 -1.64 11.80
C ILE A 223 20.27 -2.26 11.00
N PRO A 224 20.67 -3.50 11.28
CA PRO A 224 21.78 -4.16 10.59
C PRO A 224 21.35 -4.63 9.19
N PHE A 225 21.52 -3.76 8.18
CA PHE A 225 21.41 -4.11 6.78
C PHE A 225 22.81 -4.42 6.19
N LYS A 226 22.95 -5.54 5.51
CA LYS A 226 24.15 -5.83 4.70
C LYS A 226 24.10 -5.06 3.39
N LYS A 227 25.23 -4.65 2.83
CA LYS A 227 25.27 -3.86 1.58
C LYS A 227 24.63 -4.62 0.40
N GLU A 228 24.86 -5.92 0.31
CA GLU A 228 24.30 -6.82 -0.71
C GLU A 228 22.77 -7.00 -0.60
N ASN A 229 22.19 -6.58 0.50
CA ASN A 229 20.74 -6.63 0.75
C ASN A 229 20.04 -5.29 0.50
N ILE A 230 20.75 -4.33 -0.08
CA ILE A 230 20.21 -3.03 -0.49
C ILE A 230 20.29 -2.97 -2.00
N ALA A 231 19.13 -2.97 -2.65
CA ALA A 231 19.06 -3.01 -4.11
C ALA A 231 18.10 -1.97 -4.67
N THR A 232 18.40 -1.51 -5.88
CA THR A 232 17.55 -0.60 -6.66
C THR A 232 17.21 -1.27 -7.98
N PHE A 233 15.92 -1.30 -8.29
CA PHE A 233 15.39 -1.88 -9.53
C PHE A 233 14.69 -0.80 -10.34
N VAL A 234 15.11 -0.63 -11.58
CA VAL A 234 14.59 0.37 -12.50
C VAL A 234 14.16 -0.33 -13.79
N ASN A 235 13.03 0.06 -14.33
CA ASN A 235 12.60 -0.40 -15.65
C ASN A 235 13.08 0.61 -16.69
N ASP A 236 13.68 0.14 -17.78
CA ASP A 236 14.19 0.98 -18.87
C ASP A 236 13.06 1.58 -19.75
N SER A 237 11.81 1.17 -19.55
CA SER A 237 10.69 1.72 -20.30
C SER A 237 10.41 3.18 -19.90
N ILE A 238 10.50 4.09 -20.87
CA ILE A 238 10.11 5.50 -20.70
C ILE A 238 8.59 5.57 -20.72
N ARG A 239 7.97 5.75 -19.55
CA ARG A 239 6.51 5.87 -19.42
C ARG A 239 6.03 7.31 -19.36
N HIS A 240 6.92 8.24 -19.04
CA HIS A 240 6.56 9.64 -18.78
C HIS A 240 7.52 10.59 -19.47
N HIS A 241 6.98 11.70 -19.97
CA HIS A 241 7.75 12.86 -20.38
C HIS A 241 7.70 13.91 -19.25
N LEU A 242 8.86 14.30 -18.71
CA LEU A 242 8.96 15.28 -17.63
C LEU A 242 9.31 16.64 -18.20
N GLU A 243 8.48 17.65 -17.93
CA GLU A 243 8.78 19.05 -18.17
C GLU A 243 8.82 19.81 -16.84
N ILE A 244 9.93 20.47 -16.55
CA ILE A 244 10.11 21.28 -15.33
C ILE A 244 10.00 22.74 -15.71
N ARG A 245 9.14 23.50 -15.00
CA ARG A 245 8.93 24.93 -15.20
C ARG A 245 9.12 25.67 -13.89
N ASP A 246 9.95 26.70 -13.90
CA ASP A 246 10.21 27.58 -12.74
C ASP A 246 9.16 28.69 -12.66
N ARG A 247 7.88 28.31 -12.58
CA ARG A 247 6.76 29.24 -12.40
C ARG A 247 5.58 28.53 -11.74
N LYS A 248 4.69 29.37 -11.15
CA LYS A 248 3.46 28.86 -10.57
C LYS A 248 2.50 28.42 -11.67
N ILE A 249 1.88 27.25 -11.50
CA ILE A 249 0.77 26.80 -12.34
C ILE A 249 -0.41 27.75 -12.19
N ASN A 250 -1.08 28.08 -13.29
CA ASN A 250 -2.28 28.91 -13.35
C ASN A 250 -3.37 28.25 -14.22
N ALA A 251 -4.60 28.76 -14.13
CA ALA A 251 -5.74 28.20 -14.83
C ALA A 251 -5.64 28.35 -16.36
N GLU A 252 -5.13 29.48 -16.86
CA GLU A 252 -4.96 29.74 -18.30
C GLU A 252 -4.04 28.67 -18.96
N GLU A 253 -2.96 28.32 -18.29
CA GLU A 253 -2.03 27.31 -18.77
C GLU A 253 -2.67 25.90 -18.80
N ILE A 254 -3.40 25.54 -17.74
CA ILE A 254 -4.13 24.24 -17.65
C ILE A 254 -5.19 24.18 -18.75
N GLU A 255 -5.99 25.24 -18.91
CA GLU A 255 -6.99 25.36 -19.96
C GLU A 255 -6.36 25.21 -21.35
N GLY A 256 -5.23 25.88 -21.57
CA GLY A 256 -4.49 25.77 -22.82
C GLY A 256 -4.03 24.34 -23.14
N PHE A 257 -3.57 23.57 -22.15
CA PHE A 257 -3.27 22.15 -22.30
C PHE A 257 -4.52 21.32 -22.62
N TYR A 258 -5.59 21.54 -21.87
CA TYR A 258 -6.85 20.83 -22.04
C TYR A 258 -7.42 21.00 -23.46
N ARG A 259 -7.54 22.24 -23.93
CA ARG A 259 -8.06 22.55 -25.26
C ARG A 259 -7.20 21.99 -26.40
N ARG A 260 -5.86 21.97 -26.27
CA ARG A 260 -4.96 21.36 -27.26
C ARG A 260 -5.16 19.87 -27.34
N ASN A 261 -5.23 19.16 -26.20
CA ASN A 261 -5.39 17.71 -26.19
C ASN A 261 -6.75 17.30 -26.73
N CYS A 262 -7.83 17.96 -26.36
CA CYS A 262 -9.16 17.72 -26.91
C CYS A 262 -9.22 18.00 -28.42
N GLY A 263 -8.50 18.99 -28.92
CA GLY A 263 -8.45 19.36 -30.34
C GLY A 263 -7.66 18.38 -31.22
N SER A 264 -6.73 17.61 -30.65
CA SER A 264 -5.95 16.59 -31.36
C SER A 264 -6.67 15.25 -31.53
N GLY A 265 -7.84 15.07 -30.91
CA GLY A 265 -8.59 13.81 -30.88
C GLY A 265 -8.01 12.77 -29.91
N GLU A 266 -7.05 13.17 -29.10
CA GLU A 266 -6.52 12.38 -27.97
C GLU A 266 -7.36 12.59 -26.71
N ALA A 267 -7.24 11.69 -25.73
CA ALA A 267 -7.88 11.84 -24.44
C ALA A 267 -7.30 13.06 -23.71
N GLY A 268 -8.13 14.05 -23.43
CA GLY A 268 -7.73 15.26 -22.71
C GLY A 268 -7.82 15.07 -21.19
N LYS A 269 -7.23 14.00 -20.63
CA LYS A 269 -7.22 13.75 -19.17
C LYS A 269 -6.11 14.53 -18.50
N ILE A 270 -6.47 15.39 -17.57
CA ILE A 270 -5.51 16.20 -16.80
C ILE A 270 -5.75 16.00 -15.31
N LEU A 271 -4.68 15.66 -14.59
CA LEU A 271 -4.65 15.67 -13.13
C LEU A 271 -3.75 16.80 -12.64
N VAL A 272 -4.32 17.73 -11.88
CA VAL A 272 -3.59 18.83 -11.24
C VAL A 272 -3.43 18.55 -9.76
N VAL A 273 -2.20 18.39 -9.29
CA VAL A 273 -1.92 18.17 -7.87
C VAL A 273 -1.39 19.45 -7.22
N CYS A 274 -2.10 19.94 -6.22
CA CYS A 274 -1.78 21.16 -5.48
C CYS A 274 -1.25 20.86 -4.09
N ASN A 275 -0.27 21.64 -3.61
CA ASN A 275 0.28 21.48 -2.26
C ASN A 275 -0.69 21.88 -1.14
N THR A 276 -1.75 22.64 -1.44
CA THR A 276 -2.74 23.08 -0.46
C THR A 276 -4.16 23.01 -1.00
N ILE A 277 -5.11 22.74 -0.12
CA ILE A 277 -6.55 22.75 -0.45
C ILE A 277 -6.98 24.12 -0.99
N ARG A 278 -6.50 25.21 -0.37
CA ARG A 278 -6.85 26.57 -0.80
C ARG A 278 -6.46 26.83 -2.26
N LYS A 279 -5.27 26.36 -2.67
CA LYS A 279 -4.82 26.50 -4.06
C LYS A 279 -5.64 25.63 -5.01
N ALA A 280 -5.97 24.41 -4.60
CA ALA A 280 -6.82 23.51 -5.38
C ALA A 280 -8.22 24.12 -5.61
N GLN A 281 -8.83 24.68 -4.56
CA GLN A 281 -10.14 25.33 -4.65
C GLN A 281 -10.10 26.57 -5.56
N ALA A 282 -9.08 27.43 -5.43
CA ALA A 282 -8.96 28.63 -6.27
C ALA A 282 -8.84 28.26 -7.76
N LEU A 283 -8.01 27.28 -8.10
CA LEU A 283 -7.88 26.79 -9.49
C LEU A 283 -9.18 26.14 -9.99
N TYR A 284 -9.88 25.41 -9.13
CA TYR A 284 -11.15 24.80 -9.48
C TYR A 284 -12.19 25.83 -9.87
N GLU A 285 -12.41 26.87 -9.06
CA GLU A 285 -13.38 27.93 -9.34
C GLU A 285 -13.05 28.66 -10.65
N GLU A 286 -11.78 29.02 -10.86
CA GLU A 286 -11.35 29.71 -12.08
C GLU A 286 -11.53 28.86 -13.35
N LEU A 287 -11.16 27.56 -13.30
CA LEU A 287 -11.31 26.66 -14.45
C LEU A 287 -12.77 26.31 -14.71
N LYS A 288 -13.59 26.20 -13.67
CA LYS A 288 -15.03 25.94 -13.78
C LYS A 288 -15.77 27.10 -14.45
N GLU A 289 -15.41 28.35 -14.14
CA GLU A 289 -15.96 29.54 -14.82
C GLU A 289 -15.65 29.52 -16.33
N ASN A 290 -14.44 29.05 -16.72
CA ASN A 290 -13.99 29.07 -18.11
C ASN A 290 -14.44 27.88 -18.95
N LEU A 291 -14.56 26.68 -18.35
CA LEU A 291 -14.80 25.42 -19.06
C LEU A 291 -16.17 24.78 -18.76
N GLY A 292 -16.81 25.17 -17.65
CA GLY A 292 -18.09 24.60 -17.20
C GLY A 292 -17.95 23.44 -16.21
N ASP A 293 -19.07 23.10 -15.58
CA ASP A 293 -19.14 22.14 -14.48
C ASP A 293 -18.85 20.67 -14.87
N GLN A 294 -19.02 20.32 -16.14
CA GLN A 294 -18.94 18.94 -16.59
C GLN A 294 -17.51 18.44 -16.80
N ASP A 295 -16.58 19.37 -17.04
CA ASP A 295 -15.19 19.05 -17.41
C ASP A 295 -14.20 19.23 -16.26
N VAL A 296 -14.62 19.86 -15.16
CA VAL A 296 -13.72 20.23 -14.05
C VAL A 296 -14.22 19.64 -12.73
N HIS A 297 -13.36 18.86 -12.08
CA HIS A 297 -13.66 18.17 -10.82
C HIS A 297 -12.61 18.49 -9.76
N ILE A 298 -13.01 18.38 -8.47
CA ILE A 298 -12.10 18.61 -7.35
C ILE A 298 -12.20 17.51 -6.30
N LEU A 299 -11.04 17.09 -5.75
CA LEU A 299 -10.96 16.13 -4.66
C LEU A 299 -9.93 16.58 -3.61
N HIS A 300 -10.34 16.70 -2.34
CA HIS A 300 -9.45 17.02 -1.22
C HIS A 300 -9.96 16.46 0.12
N SER A 301 -9.14 16.50 1.17
CA SER A 301 -9.43 15.88 2.46
C SER A 301 -10.58 16.50 3.27
N ARG A 302 -11.10 17.69 2.89
CA ARG A 302 -12.23 18.36 3.60
C ARG A 302 -13.61 17.88 3.16
N PHE A 303 -13.72 17.07 2.11
CA PHE A 303 -14.99 16.43 1.80
C PHE A 303 -15.40 15.48 2.94
N ILE A 304 -16.70 15.39 3.23
CA ILE A 304 -17.21 14.39 4.17
C ILE A 304 -16.94 12.97 3.61
N ARG A 305 -16.78 12.01 4.50
CA ARG A 305 -16.37 10.64 4.14
C ARG A 305 -17.19 10.01 3.01
N ARG A 306 -18.51 10.21 3.04
CA ARG A 306 -19.42 9.65 2.03
C ARG A 306 -19.19 10.25 0.64
N GLU A 307 -19.07 11.56 0.54
CA GLU A 307 -18.82 12.27 -0.72
C GLU A 307 -17.43 11.94 -1.25
N ARG A 308 -16.46 11.94 -0.36
CA ARG A 308 -15.07 11.59 -0.69
C ARG A 308 -14.96 10.19 -1.31
N ALA A 309 -15.64 9.18 -0.76
CA ALA A 309 -15.63 7.83 -1.30
C ALA A 309 -16.21 7.75 -2.74
N VAL A 310 -17.21 8.57 -3.05
CA VAL A 310 -17.74 8.67 -4.42
C VAL A 310 -16.73 9.30 -5.35
N LEU A 311 -16.17 10.45 -4.96
CA LEU A 311 -15.15 11.16 -5.77
C LEU A 311 -13.88 10.34 -5.99
N GLU A 312 -13.44 9.60 -4.98
CA GLU A 312 -12.28 8.67 -5.11
C GLU A 312 -12.56 7.57 -6.15
N LYS A 313 -13.78 7.03 -6.17
CA LYS A 313 -14.18 6.05 -7.18
C LYS A 313 -14.26 6.67 -8.58
N GLU A 314 -14.78 7.88 -8.69
CA GLU A 314 -14.90 8.59 -9.97
C GLU A 314 -13.53 8.94 -10.57
N ILE A 315 -12.59 9.45 -9.77
CA ILE A 315 -11.25 9.78 -10.25
C ILE A 315 -10.47 8.51 -10.66
N LEU A 316 -10.61 7.42 -9.91
CA LEU A 316 -10.02 6.12 -10.26
C LEU A 316 -10.57 5.60 -11.60
N ASP A 317 -11.87 5.69 -11.79
CA ASP A 317 -12.49 5.28 -13.05
C ASP A 317 -12.09 6.19 -14.22
N PHE A 318 -11.99 7.49 -13.97
CA PHE A 318 -11.52 8.46 -14.95
C PHE A 318 -10.05 8.25 -15.32
N GLY A 319 -9.20 7.85 -14.35
CA GLY A 319 -7.77 7.62 -14.54
C GLY A 319 -7.41 6.41 -15.40
N LYS A 320 -8.35 5.48 -15.62
CA LYS A 320 -8.08 4.26 -16.40
C LYS A 320 -7.65 4.57 -17.83
N THR A 321 -6.61 3.89 -18.29
CA THR A 321 -6.14 3.96 -19.70
C THR A 321 -7.07 3.25 -20.66
N PHE A 322 -7.71 2.16 -20.21
CA PHE A 322 -8.62 1.35 -21.01
C PHE A 322 -10.01 1.26 -20.36
N ASP A 323 -11.04 1.24 -21.21
CA ASP A 323 -12.42 0.99 -20.81
C ASP A 323 -12.65 -0.51 -20.47
N GLU A 324 -13.88 -0.84 -20.03
CA GLU A 324 -14.28 -2.21 -19.71
C GLU A 324 -14.16 -3.18 -20.91
N ASN A 325 -14.15 -2.66 -22.14
CA ASN A 325 -14.01 -3.40 -23.38
C ASN A 325 -12.54 -3.47 -23.88
N ARG A 326 -11.57 -3.07 -23.05
CA ARG A 326 -10.15 -2.97 -23.38
C ARG A 326 -9.83 -2.02 -24.55
N LYS A 327 -10.69 -1.03 -24.79
CA LYS A 327 -10.42 0.06 -25.73
C LYS A 327 -9.83 1.24 -24.98
N VAL A 328 -8.97 2.01 -25.64
CA VAL A 328 -8.39 3.22 -25.05
C VAL A 328 -9.52 4.17 -24.65
N ASP A 329 -9.54 4.52 -23.36
CA ASP A 329 -10.52 5.46 -22.81
C ASP A 329 -10.18 6.88 -23.30
N ARG A 330 -11.08 7.47 -24.06
CA ARG A 330 -10.94 8.80 -24.67
C ARG A 330 -11.73 9.89 -23.93
N ARG A 331 -12.18 9.65 -22.74
CA ARG A 331 -12.82 10.69 -21.92
C ARG A 331 -11.84 11.84 -21.71
N SER A 332 -12.36 13.05 -21.66
CA SER A 332 -11.60 14.27 -21.39
C SER A 332 -12.13 14.92 -20.11
N GLY A 333 -11.27 15.63 -19.38
CA GLY A 333 -11.63 16.33 -18.17
C GLY A 333 -10.41 16.72 -17.34
N ILE A 334 -10.64 17.57 -16.35
CA ILE A 334 -9.62 18.08 -15.44
C ILE A 334 -10.00 17.68 -14.02
N TRP A 335 -9.15 16.93 -13.35
CA TRP A 335 -9.25 16.68 -11.92
C TRP A 335 -8.22 17.50 -11.17
N ILE A 336 -8.67 18.24 -10.16
CA ILE A 336 -7.80 19.02 -9.29
C ILE A 336 -7.80 18.39 -7.91
N SER A 337 -6.62 18.12 -7.37
CA SER A 337 -6.52 17.49 -6.06
C SER A 337 -5.32 17.99 -5.27
N THR A 338 -5.18 17.49 -4.07
CA THR A 338 -3.97 17.65 -3.25
C THR A 338 -3.19 16.34 -3.23
N SER A 339 -2.11 16.24 -2.43
CA SER A 339 -1.36 14.99 -2.20
C SER A 339 -2.22 13.78 -1.77
N LEU A 340 -3.52 13.99 -1.55
CA LEU A 340 -4.47 12.92 -1.27
C LEU A 340 -4.50 11.85 -2.37
N VAL A 341 -4.37 12.25 -3.64
CA VAL A 341 -4.36 11.32 -4.79
C VAL A 341 -3.06 10.51 -4.89
N GLU A 342 -1.94 11.08 -4.43
CA GLU A 342 -0.64 10.40 -4.43
C GLU A 342 -0.64 9.15 -3.55
N ALA A 343 -1.36 9.22 -2.45
CA ALA A 343 -1.28 8.26 -1.38
C ALA A 343 -2.44 7.25 -1.33
N SER A 344 -3.60 7.58 -1.92
CA SER A 344 -4.82 6.78 -1.77
C SER A 344 -5.35 6.18 -3.07
N LEU A 345 -4.77 6.54 -4.22
CA LEU A 345 -5.31 6.15 -5.51
C LEU A 345 -4.20 5.60 -6.41
N ASP A 346 -4.37 4.37 -6.86
CA ASP A 346 -3.55 3.78 -7.92
C ASP A 346 -4.16 4.19 -9.26
N ILE A 347 -3.69 5.32 -9.79
CA ILE A 347 -4.13 5.88 -11.08
C ILE A 347 -3.09 5.48 -12.13
N ASP A 348 -3.54 4.90 -13.24
CA ASP A 348 -2.71 4.44 -14.36
C ASP A 348 -1.88 5.56 -15.03
#